data_64f28e5310d7a8a5dbc79ad19cd4493b
#
_entry.id   64f28e5310d7a8a5dbc79ad19cd4493b
#
_cell.length_a   1.000
_cell.length_b   1.000
_cell.length_c   1.000
_cell.angle_alpha   90.00
_cell.angle_beta   90.00
_cell.angle_gamma   90.00
#
_symmetry.space_group_name_H-M   'P 1'
#
loop_
_entity.id
_entity.type
_entity.pdbx_description
1 polymer ?
#
loop_
_entity_poly.entity_id
_entity_poly.type
_entity_poly.pdbx_seq_one_letter_code
_entity_poly.pdbx_strand_id
1 'polypeptide(L)'
;MVDHFEIINDILTALDVPEPEATARAVFLLEKDLVNNRLSTEEERNPRLTCNTVSHSLFEDLTGLDLASLCDGIKASIPQKIVLESLEYSRIAGNILLSKPIELLETYAKIRFYLKYRFFFSNINTAGIDDFLQNIVGSERKYPAELTSCYQHLITSFDDYLSKLYTDHYSNPQTLNLVEEMVKEIILTFTHGIRESIWMSDTFKSRALRKISAIKIKIGTPPVLTSYHHFLKLTNPLEIVLAIKEEKFRHHSDCLDGPFNPDLWDMYGYEVNACYNRRKNEIILPSAVLQSPLLRVNLGVSNNYGSIGIIIAHEISHALDDEGCY
;
A
#
# COMPACT_ATOMS: atom_id res chain seq x y z
N MET A 1 -6.32 -28.60 11.73
CA MET A 1 -6.21 -27.31 11.04
C MET A 1 -6.84 -26.28 11.96
N VAL A 2 -6.03 -25.38 12.51
CA VAL A 2 -6.54 -24.31 13.38
C VAL A 2 -7.40 -23.40 12.50
N ASP A 3 -8.62 -23.12 12.93
CA ASP A 3 -9.49 -22.22 12.17
C ASP A 3 -9.40 -20.78 12.73
N HIS A 4 -9.94 -19.82 12.00
CA HIS A 4 -9.89 -18.41 12.37
C HIS A 4 -10.58 -18.11 13.71
N PHE A 5 -11.65 -18.83 14.01
CA PHE A 5 -12.36 -18.72 15.28
C PHE A 5 -11.50 -19.19 16.47
N GLU A 6 -10.80 -20.33 16.32
CA GLU A 6 -9.89 -20.86 17.35
C GLU A 6 -8.78 -19.85 17.65
N ILE A 7 -8.20 -19.21 16.63
CA ILE A 7 -7.18 -18.16 16.79
C ILE A 7 -7.70 -16.98 17.61
N ILE A 8 -8.91 -16.50 17.31
CA ILE A 8 -9.51 -15.39 18.08
C ILE A 8 -9.72 -15.80 19.52
N ASN A 9 -10.23 -17.01 19.77
CA ASN A 9 -10.48 -17.53 21.11
C ASN A 9 -9.18 -17.68 21.93
N ASP A 10 -8.12 -18.18 21.32
CA ASP A 10 -6.80 -18.33 21.95
C ASP A 10 -6.21 -16.97 22.36
N ILE A 11 -6.32 -15.98 21.48
CA ILE A 11 -5.89 -14.59 21.78
C ILE A 11 -6.68 -14.02 22.97
N LEU A 12 -8.00 -14.17 22.96
CA LEU A 12 -8.85 -13.65 24.03
C LEU A 12 -8.57 -14.35 25.36
N THR A 13 -8.33 -15.66 25.35
CA THR A 13 -7.94 -16.43 26.52
C THR A 13 -6.60 -15.95 27.07
N ALA A 14 -5.62 -15.72 26.21
CA ALA A 14 -4.31 -15.22 26.63
C ALA A 14 -4.30 -13.75 27.09
N LEU A 15 -5.32 -12.98 26.74
CA LEU A 15 -5.54 -11.61 27.19
C LEU A 15 -6.46 -11.55 28.42
N ASP A 16 -6.78 -12.69 29.04
CA ASP A 16 -7.68 -12.80 30.21
C ASP A 16 -9.05 -12.10 30.01
N VAL A 17 -9.56 -12.15 28.77
CA VAL A 17 -10.89 -11.57 28.48
C VAL A 17 -11.97 -12.49 29.04
N PRO A 18 -12.95 -11.97 29.81
CA PRO A 18 -14.08 -12.76 30.29
C PRO A 18 -14.86 -13.42 29.15
N GLU A 19 -15.29 -14.66 29.35
CA GLU A 19 -16.07 -15.45 28.39
C GLU A 19 -15.45 -15.45 26.97
N PRO A 20 -14.20 -15.91 26.81
CA PRO A 20 -13.44 -15.75 25.56
C PRO A 20 -14.14 -16.40 24.36
N GLU A 21 -14.78 -17.54 24.52
CA GLU A 21 -15.48 -18.23 23.43
C GLU A 21 -16.72 -17.44 22.95
N ALA A 22 -17.52 -16.89 23.86
CA ALA A 22 -18.68 -16.08 23.50
C ALA A 22 -18.25 -14.79 22.81
N THR A 23 -17.20 -14.16 23.31
CA THR A 23 -16.59 -12.95 22.72
C THR A 23 -15.98 -13.24 21.36
N ALA A 24 -15.26 -14.38 21.19
CA ALA A 24 -14.72 -14.82 19.90
C ALA A 24 -15.81 -15.01 18.86
N ARG A 25 -16.93 -15.60 19.25
CA ARG A 25 -18.10 -15.76 18.38
C ARG A 25 -18.67 -14.41 17.93
N ALA A 26 -18.77 -13.44 18.83
CA ALA A 26 -19.27 -12.11 18.51
C ALA A 26 -18.32 -11.36 17.57
N VAL A 27 -17.01 -11.45 17.79
CA VAL A 27 -15.99 -10.88 16.90
C VAL A 27 -16.01 -11.53 15.53
N PHE A 28 -16.07 -12.86 15.46
CA PHE A 28 -16.14 -13.60 14.20
C PHE A 28 -17.38 -13.21 13.37
N LEU A 29 -18.54 -13.04 14.03
CA LEU A 29 -19.75 -12.58 13.34
C LEU A 29 -19.61 -11.13 12.85
N LEU A 30 -18.99 -10.25 13.62
CA LEU A 30 -18.69 -8.88 13.20
C LEU A 30 -17.82 -8.86 11.93
N GLU A 31 -16.73 -9.64 11.92
CA GLU A 31 -15.85 -9.74 10.76
C GLU A 31 -16.59 -10.32 9.53
N LYS A 32 -17.40 -11.34 9.73
CA LYS A 32 -18.23 -11.93 8.68
C LYS A 32 -19.22 -10.92 8.09
N ASP A 33 -19.91 -10.14 8.94
CA ASP A 33 -20.84 -9.09 8.51
C ASP A 33 -20.10 -8.02 7.68
N LEU A 34 -18.90 -7.60 8.09
CA LEU A 34 -18.08 -6.65 7.36
C LEU A 34 -17.59 -7.19 6.00
N VAL A 35 -17.13 -8.45 5.95
CA VAL A 35 -16.56 -9.04 4.72
C VAL A 35 -17.62 -9.33 3.68
N ASN A 36 -18.78 -9.85 4.09
CA ASN A 36 -19.85 -10.26 3.15
C ASN A 36 -20.41 -9.12 2.30
N ASN A 37 -20.18 -7.88 2.68
CA ASN A 37 -20.71 -6.70 1.99
C ASN A 37 -19.64 -5.95 1.19
N ARG A 38 -18.42 -6.48 1.08
CA ARG A 38 -17.36 -5.89 0.25
C ARG A 38 -17.62 -6.14 -1.24
N LEU A 39 -17.06 -5.28 -2.06
CA LEU A 39 -16.99 -5.52 -3.50
C LEU A 39 -16.20 -6.80 -3.79
N SER A 40 -16.56 -7.50 -4.84
CA SER A 40 -15.74 -8.60 -5.38
C SER A 40 -14.44 -8.06 -5.95
N THR A 41 -13.43 -8.92 -6.10
CA THR A 41 -12.13 -8.54 -6.68
C THR A 41 -12.26 -7.96 -8.10
N GLU A 42 -13.28 -8.39 -8.86
CA GLU A 42 -13.57 -7.86 -10.18
C GLU A 42 -14.14 -6.43 -10.10
N GLU A 43 -15.10 -6.21 -9.18
CA GLU A 43 -15.71 -4.90 -8.96
C GLU A 43 -14.72 -3.87 -8.38
N GLU A 44 -13.80 -4.31 -7.51
CA GLU A 44 -12.73 -3.46 -6.95
C GLU A 44 -11.81 -2.87 -8.03
N ARG A 45 -11.69 -3.55 -9.18
CA ARG A 45 -10.92 -3.06 -10.34
C ARG A 45 -11.64 -2.04 -11.21
N ASN A 46 -12.93 -1.82 -10.97
CA ASN A 46 -13.72 -0.89 -11.77
C ASN A 46 -13.68 0.52 -11.17
N PRO A 47 -12.97 1.50 -11.77
CA PRO A 47 -12.86 2.85 -11.22
C PRO A 47 -14.19 3.59 -11.12
N ARG A 48 -15.19 3.21 -11.92
CA ARG A 48 -16.55 3.79 -11.84
C ARG A 48 -17.28 3.40 -10.57
N LEU A 49 -16.92 2.28 -9.97
CA LEU A 49 -17.46 1.80 -8.69
C LEU A 49 -16.62 2.27 -7.50
N THR A 50 -15.29 2.45 -7.70
CA THR A 50 -14.34 2.64 -6.60
C THR A 50 -13.82 4.07 -6.42
N CYS A 51 -14.18 5.02 -7.29
CA CYS A 51 -13.77 6.43 -7.20
C CYS A 51 -14.94 7.36 -6.89
N ASN A 52 -15.63 7.13 -5.76
CA ASN A 52 -16.80 7.93 -5.37
C ASN A 52 -16.37 9.13 -4.51
N THR A 53 -16.28 10.31 -5.12
CA THR A 53 -15.96 11.53 -4.37
C THR A 53 -17.20 12.06 -3.66
N VAL A 54 -17.14 12.20 -2.35
CA VAL A 54 -18.24 12.68 -1.50
C VAL A 54 -17.82 13.91 -0.69
N SER A 55 -18.80 14.73 -0.31
CA SER A 55 -18.62 15.82 0.65
C SER A 55 -18.63 15.27 2.08
N HIS A 56 -18.20 16.09 3.04
CA HIS A 56 -18.30 15.81 4.47
C HIS A 56 -19.74 15.41 4.87
N SER A 57 -20.74 16.25 4.55
CA SER A 57 -22.14 15.96 4.89
C SER A 57 -22.64 14.65 4.28
N LEU A 58 -22.29 14.36 3.03
CA LEU A 58 -22.69 13.11 2.39
C LEU A 58 -22.03 11.89 3.03
N PHE A 59 -20.78 12.01 3.50
CA PHE A 59 -20.10 10.94 4.26
C PHE A 59 -20.86 10.64 5.56
N GLU A 60 -21.22 11.67 6.32
CA GLU A 60 -21.96 11.50 7.59
C GLU A 60 -23.37 10.96 7.37
N ASP A 61 -24.08 11.47 6.34
CA ASP A 61 -25.41 10.96 5.97
C ASP A 61 -25.38 9.47 5.57
N LEU A 62 -24.34 9.05 4.85
CA LEU A 62 -24.17 7.66 4.41
C LEU A 62 -23.80 6.72 5.54
N THR A 63 -22.83 7.11 6.37
CA THR A 63 -22.20 6.21 7.35
C THR A 63 -22.76 6.35 8.74
N GLY A 64 -23.40 7.48 9.06
CA GLY A 64 -23.79 7.86 10.42
C GLY A 64 -22.60 8.20 11.32
N LEU A 65 -21.38 8.25 10.81
CA LEU A 65 -20.17 8.52 11.56
C LEU A 65 -19.79 9.99 11.49
N ASP A 66 -19.47 10.61 12.62
CA ASP A 66 -18.97 11.99 12.69
C ASP A 66 -17.52 12.05 12.18
N LEU A 67 -17.32 12.65 11.03
CA LEU A 67 -16.01 12.78 10.39
C LEU A 67 -15.06 13.64 11.24
N ALA A 68 -15.55 14.67 11.89
CA ALA A 68 -14.71 15.54 12.72
C ALA A 68 -14.13 14.76 13.90
N SER A 69 -14.94 13.97 14.60
CA SER A 69 -14.48 13.09 15.67
C SER A 69 -13.50 12.03 15.20
N LEU A 70 -13.72 11.46 14.00
CA LEU A 70 -12.77 10.49 13.42
C LEU A 70 -11.41 11.14 13.14
N CYS A 71 -11.40 12.33 12.53
CA CYS A 71 -10.18 13.07 12.23
C CYS A 71 -9.45 13.52 13.51
N ASP A 72 -10.17 13.98 14.53
CA ASP A 72 -9.59 14.35 15.84
C ASP A 72 -8.93 13.13 16.50
N GLY A 73 -9.61 11.98 16.49
CA GLY A 73 -9.09 10.73 17.06
C GLY A 73 -7.77 10.26 16.44
N ILE A 74 -7.53 10.54 15.17
CA ILE A 74 -6.28 10.23 14.46
C ILE A 74 -5.35 11.44 14.31
N LYS A 75 -5.70 12.59 14.91
CA LYS A 75 -4.95 13.85 14.83
C LYS A 75 -4.70 14.32 13.38
N ALA A 76 -5.70 14.14 12.52
CA ALA A 76 -5.66 14.56 11.11
C ALA A 76 -6.59 15.75 10.89
N SER A 77 -6.29 16.57 9.89
CA SER A 77 -7.18 17.63 9.45
C SER A 77 -8.42 17.05 8.73
N ILE A 78 -9.53 17.79 8.78
CA ILE A 78 -10.75 17.38 8.11
C ILE A 78 -10.61 17.61 6.60
N PRO A 79 -10.65 16.57 5.75
CA PRO A 79 -10.47 16.72 4.31
C PRO A 79 -11.69 17.38 3.67
N GLN A 80 -11.47 18.25 2.67
CA GLN A 80 -12.55 18.88 1.91
C GLN A 80 -13.34 17.88 1.06
N LYS A 81 -12.68 16.82 0.60
CA LYS A 81 -13.25 15.75 -0.23
C LYS A 81 -12.79 14.41 0.27
N ILE A 82 -13.68 13.44 0.24
CA ILE A 82 -13.43 12.06 0.64
C ILE A 82 -13.69 11.18 -0.58
N VAL A 83 -12.83 10.20 -0.82
CA VAL A 83 -13.05 9.18 -1.84
C VAL A 83 -13.41 7.88 -1.15
N LEU A 84 -14.60 7.36 -1.45
CA LEU A 84 -15.10 6.07 -0.97
C LEU A 84 -15.00 5.03 -2.09
N GLU A 85 -14.44 3.87 -1.79
CA GLU A 85 -14.37 2.76 -2.75
C GLU A 85 -15.75 2.19 -3.05
N SER A 86 -16.66 2.16 -2.07
CA SER A 86 -18.04 1.73 -2.27
C SER A 86 -18.95 2.53 -1.36
N LEU A 87 -19.92 3.23 -1.95
CA LEU A 87 -20.94 3.97 -1.18
C LEU A 87 -21.80 3.01 -0.36
N GLU A 88 -22.21 1.90 -0.99
CA GLU A 88 -23.05 0.91 -0.34
C GLU A 88 -22.31 0.19 0.80
N TYR A 89 -21.06 -0.23 0.58
CA TYR A 89 -20.25 -0.82 1.66
C TYR A 89 -20.05 0.17 2.81
N SER A 90 -19.75 1.44 2.52
CA SER A 90 -19.54 2.46 3.55
C SER A 90 -20.79 2.67 4.40
N ARG A 91 -21.97 2.68 3.77
CA ARG A 91 -23.25 2.76 4.47
C ARG A 91 -23.50 1.56 5.38
N ILE A 92 -23.26 0.36 4.85
CA ILE A 92 -23.46 -0.89 5.63
C ILE A 92 -22.46 -0.98 6.77
N ALA A 93 -21.18 -0.69 6.51
CA ALA A 93 -20.12 -0.73 7.53
C ALA A 93 -20.40 0.29 8.66
N GLY A 94 -20.81 1.50 8.34
CA GLY A 94 -21.24 2.50 9.32
C GLY A 94 -22.37 1.98 10.22
N ASN A 95 -23.43 1.43 9.63
CA ASN A 95 -24.55 0.87 10.36
C ASN A 95 -24.14 -0.32 11.25
N ILE A 96 -23.29 -1.23 10.75
CA ILE A 96 -22.76 -2.36 11.52
C ILE A 96 -22.00 -1.83 12.74
N LEU A 97 -21.06 -0.91 12.55
CA LEU A 97 -20.26 -0.36 13.65
C LEU A 97 -21.12 0.35 14.70
N LEU A 98 -22.07 1.18 14.27
CA LEU A 98 -22.97 1.92 15.19
C LEU A 98 -23.96 1.00 15.94
N SER A 99 -24.26 -0.17 15.40
CA SER A 99 -25.17 -1.15 16.04
C SER A 99 -24.50 -2.04 17.10
N LYS A 100 -23.17 -2.05 17.18
CA LYS A 100 -22.44 -2.93 18.10
C LYS A 100 -22.11 -2.23 19.42
N PRO A 101 -22.06 -2.98 20.55
CA PRO A 101 -21.56 -2.44 21.81
C PRO A 101 -20.11 -1.97 21.68
N ILE A 102 -19.78 -0.86 22.33
CA ILE A 102 -18.43 -0.27 22.27
C ILE A 102 -17.37 -1.24 22.80
N GLU A 103 -17.71 -2.02 23.82
CA GLU A 103 -16.83 -3.02 24.43
C GLU A 103 -16.42 -4.11 23.42
N LEU A 104 -17.33 -4.49 22.51
CA LEU A 104 -17.03 -5.43 21.44
C LEU A 104 -16.08 -4.81 20.41
N LEU A 105 -16.31 -3.55 20.03
CA LEU A 105 -15.46 -2.84 19.07
C LEU A 105 -14.05 -2.60 19.65
N GLU A 106 -13.93 -2.24 20.93
CA GLU A 106 -12.64 -2.15 21.62
C GLU A 106 -11.90 -3.48 21.65
N THR A 107 -12.61 -4.57 21.96
CA THR A 107 -12.04 -5.92 21.97
C THR A 107 -11.57 -6.32 20.57
N TYR A 108 -12.38 -6.05 19.56
CA TYR A 108 -11.99 -6.26 18.16
C TYR A 108 -10.72 -5.47 17.79
N ALA A 109 -10.64 -4.21 18.17
CA ALA A 109 -9.45 -3.39 17.94
C ALA A 109 -8.20 -3.96 18.64
N LYS A 110 -8.33 -4.44 19.89
CA LYS A 110 -7.25 -5.11 20.63
C LYS A 110 -6.78 -6.39 19.92
N ILE A 111 -7.70 -7.22 19.43
CA ILE A 111 -7.36 -8.43 18.65
C ILE A 111 -6.60 -8.05 17.38
N ARG A 112 -7.08 -7.05 16.61
CA ARG A 112 -6.42 -6.59 15.39
C ARG A 112 -5.02 -6.02 15.67
N PHE A 113 -4.88 -5.26 16.75
CA PHE A 113 -3.58 -4.76 17.20
C PHE A 113 -2.65 -5.90 17.56
N TYR A 114 -3.12 -6.86 18.36
CA TYR A 114 -2.35 -8.02 18.74
C TYR A 114 -1.89 -8.83 17.51
N LEU A 115 -2.79 -9.18 16.61
CA LEU A 115 -2.45 -9.93 15.38
C LEU A 115 -1.37 -9.22 14.55
N LYS A 116 -1.45 -7.89 14.44
CA LYS A 116 -0.49 -7.08 13.70
C LYS A 116 0.89 -7.02 14.33
N TYR A 117 0.95 -6.99 15.67
CA TYR A 117 2.18 -6.81 16.44
C TYR A 117 2.56 -8.03 17.28
N ARG A 118 1.96 -9.20 17.02
CA ARG A 118 2.12 -10.42 17.81
C ARG A 118 3.58 -10.82 18.07
N PHE A 119 4.47 -10.50 17.15
CA PHE A 119 5.90 -10.77 17.28
C PHE A 119 6.53 -10.13 18.54
N PHE A 120 5.99 -9.02 19.00
CA PHE A 120 6.50 -8.30 20.18
C PHE A 120 5.91 -8.81 21.52
N PHE A 121 4.99 -9.77 21.47
CA PHE A 121 4.35 -10.35 22.66
C PHE A 121 4.85 -11.77 22.86
N SER A 122 5.55 -12.00 24.01
CA SER A 122 6.16 -13.31 24.33
C SER A 122 5.21 -14.30 25.00
N ASN A 123 4.05 -13.84 25.45
CA ASN A 123 3.12 -14.60 26.29
C ASN A 123 2.07 -15.41 25.53
N ILE A 124 2.04 -15.34 24.21
CA ILE A 124 1.08 -16.07 23.38
C ILE A 124 1.81 -16.92 22.35
N ASN A 125 1.38 -18.18 22.20
CA ASN A 125 1.90 -19.06 21.18
C ASN A 125 1.42 -18.62 19.79
N THR A 126 2.31 -18.03 18.99
CA THR A 126 2.00 -17.53 17.65
C THR A 126 2.10 -18.59 16.55
N ALA A 127 2.63 -19.79 16.85
CA ALA A 127 2.89 -20.83 15.86
C ALA A 127 1.61 -21.24 15.10
N GLY A 128 0.49 -21.42 15.79
CA GLY A 128 -0.79 -21.76 15.17
C GLY A 128 -1.30 -20.66 14.24
N ILE A 129 -1.11 -19.38 14.61
CA ILE A 129 -1.49 -18.23 13.79
C ILE A 129 -0.64 -18.18 12.52
N ASP A 130 0.65 -18.36 12.68
CA ASP A 130 1.59 -18.33 11.56
C ASP A 130 1.36 -19.47 10.58
N ASP A 131 1.04 -20.69 11.08
CA ASP A 131 0.68 -21.83 10.25
C ASP A 131 -0.65 -21.61 9.51
N PHE A 132 -1.64 -21.04 10.18
CA PHE A 132 -2.91 -20.67 9.55
C PHE A 132 -2.72 -19.68 8.41
N LEU A 133 -2.00 -18.59 8.65
CA LEU A 133 -1.72 -17.57 7.63
C LEU A 133 -0.92 -18.14 6.46
N GLN A 134 0.04 -19.02 6.72
CA GLN A 134 0.80 -19.71 5.67
C GLN A 134 -0.07 -20.60 4.79
N ASN A 135 -1.00 -21.33 5.41
CA ASN A 135 -1.93 -22.19 4.67
C ASN A 135 -2.87 -21.38 3.75
N ILE A 136 -3.28 -20.16 4.16
CA ILE A 136 -4.07 -19.25 3.31
C ILE A 136 -3.26 -18.74 2.12
N VAL A 137 -2.00 -18.33 2.36
CA VAL A 137 -1.14 -17.75 1.31
C VAL A 137 -0.57 -18.83 0.38
N GLY A 138 -0.53 -20.09 0.82
CA GLY A 138 -0.06 -21.23 0.02
C GLY A 138 1.45 -21.19 -0.30
N SER A 139 2.24 -20.45 0.47
CA SER A 139 3.69 -20.32 0.25
C SER A 139 4.49 -21.08 1.31
N GLU A 140 5.54 -21.80 0.90
CA GLU A 140 6.48 -22.41 1.83
C GLU A 140 7.38 -21.34 2.47
N ARG A 141 7.59 -21.43 3.79
CA ARG A 141 8.51 -20.56 4.51
C ARG A 141 9.97 -20.91 4.17
N LYS A 142 10.71 -19.93 3.71
CA LYS A 142 12.17 -20.06 3.52
C LYS A 142 12.98 -19.91 4.82
N TYR A 143 12.41 -19.25 5.82
CA TYR A 143 13.08 -18.87 7.07
C TYR A 143 12.17 -19.12 8.28
N PRO A 144 12.76 -19.25 9.51
CA PRO A 144 11.99 -19.29 10.74
C PRO A 144 11.00 -18.11 10.86
N ALA A 145 9.86 -18.36 11.50
CA ALA A 145 8.79 -17.36 11.63
C ALA A 145 9.27 -16.06 12.29
N GLU A 146 10.09 -16.18 13.33
CA GLU A 146 10.65 -15.05 14.08
C GLU A 146 11.53 -14.17 13.18
N LEU A 147 12.40 -14.79 12.37
CA LEU A 147 13.28 -14.06 11.46
C LEU A 147 12.48 -13.36 10.36
N THR A 148 11.48 -14.03 9.81
CA THR A 148 10.57 -13.46 8.82
C THR A 148 9.81 -12.27 9.39
N SER A 149 9.26 -12.39 10.60
CA SER A 149 8.53 -11.31 11.27
C SER A 149 9.45 -10.13 11.60
N CYS A 150 10.65 -10.40 12.12
CA CYS A 150 11.66 -9.37 12.37
C CYS A 150 11.99 -8.59 11.09
N TYR A 151 12.26 -9.30 10.00
CA TYR A 151 12.52 -8.70 8.69
C TYR A 151 11.35 -7.85 8.20
N GLN A 152 10.11 -8.33 8.32
CA GLN A 152 8.92 -7.57 7.94
C GLN A 152 8.77 -6.27 8.75
N HIS A 153 9.03 -6.31 10.06
CA HIS A 153 8.99 -5.11 10.88
C HIS A 153 10.11 -4.12 10.54
N LEU A 154 11.30 -4.60 10.20
CA LEU A 154 12.38 -3.75 9.75
C LEU A 154 12.03 -3.05 8.44
N ILE A 155 11.62 -3.79 7.41
CA ILE A 155 11.32 -3.21 6.09
C ILE A 155 10.08 -2.29 6.11
N THR A 156 9.12 -2.50 7.02
CA THR A 156 7.93 -1.65 7.11
C THR A 156 8.10 -0.43 8.02
N SER A 157 9.12 -0.44 8.88
CA SER A 157 9.38 0.68 9.80
C SER A 157 10.51 1.59 9.30
N PHE A 158 11.58 1.00 8.74
CA PHE A 158 12.77 1.72 8.26
C PHE A 158 12.88 1.73 6.73
N ASP A 159 11.77 1.66 6.04
CA ASP A 159 11.65 1.47 4.59
C ASP A 159 12.45 2.50 3.77
N ASP A 160 12.29 3.80 4.02
CA ASP A 160 13.00 4.86 3.32
C ASP A 160 14.51 4.83 3.62
N TYR A 161 14.91 4.59 4.87
CA TYR A 161 16.31 4.47 5.25
C TYR A 161 16.98 3.23 4.64
N LEU A 162 16.31 2.07 4.71
CA LEU A 162 16.79 0.83 4.08
C LEU A 162 16.84 0.96 2.56
N SER A 163 15.88 1.66 1.98
CA SER A 163 15.83 1.99 0.57
C SER A 163 17.08 2.76 0.13
N LYS A 164 17.45 3.79 0.91
CA LYS A 164 18.67 4.57 0.66
C LYS A 164 19.93 3.71 0.82
N LEU A 165 20.04 2.94 1.90
CA LEU A 165 21.21 2.04 2.12
C LEU A 165 21.38 1.06 0.97
N TYR A 166 20.28 0.45 0.49
CA TYR A 166 20.31 -0.46 -0.65
C TYR A 166 20.82 0.26 -1.90
N THR A 167 20.26 1.42 -2.20
CA THR A 167 20.61 2.17 -3.40
C THR A 167 22.05 2.68 -3.37
N ASP A 168 22.51 3.18 -2.24
CA ASP A 168 23.91 3.63 -2.06
C ASP A 168 24.90 2.49 -2.30
N HIS A 169 24.51 1.23 -2.00
CA HIS A 169 25.38 0.07 -2.14
C HIS A 169 25.33 -0.57 -3.54
N TYR A 170 24.14 -0.67 -4.15
CA TYR A 170 23.93 -1.47 -5.36
C TYR A 170 23.68 -0.63 -6.62
N SER A 171 23.37 0.64 -6.53
CA SER A 171 23.09 1.49 -7.68
C SER A 171 24.29 2.38 -8.02
N ASN A 172 24.38 2.76 -9.29
CA ASN A 172 25.36 3.73 -9.73
C ASN A 172 24.76 4.74 -10.72
N PRO A 173 25.33 5.96 -10.84
CA PRO A 173 24.80 7.00 -11.72
C PRO A 173 24.71 6.61 -13.18
N GLN A 174 25.61 5.75 -13.68
CA GLN A 174 25.60 5.31 -15.09
C GLN A 174 24.34 4.47 -15.38
N THR A 175 23.97 3.58 -14.44
CA THR A 175 22.73 2.79 -14.54
C THR A 175 21.50 3.68 -14.56
N LEU A 176 21.42 4.66 -13.65
CA LEU A 176 20.28 5.56 -13.55
C LEU A 176 20.14 6.42 -14.82
N ASN A 177 21.23 6.98 -15.33
CA ASN A 177 21.22 7.77 -16.57
C ASN A 177 20.79 6.93 -17.78
N LEU A 178 21.31 5.69 -17.90
CA LEU A 178 20.92 4.79 -18.99
C LEU A 178 19.42 4.51 -18.97
N VAL A 179 18.85 4.25 -17.80
CA VAL A 179 17.42 3.99 -17.66
C VAL A 179 16.59 5.24 -17.98
N GLU A 180 17.04 6.42 -17.55
CA GLU A 180 16.37 7.68 -17.89
C GLU A 180 16.33 7.93 -19.39
N GLU A 181 17.43 7.65 -20.11
CA GLU A 181 17.48 7.71 -21.59
C GLU A 181 16.51 6.70 -22.20
N MET A 182 16.53 5.45 -21.74
CA MET A 182 15.61 4.41 -22.23
C MET A 182 14.14 4.79 -22.05
N VAL A 183 13.77 5.34 -20.88
CA VAL A 183 12.39 5.81 -20.62
C VAL A 183 11.99 6.89 -21.62
N LYS A 184 12.86 7.88 -21.87
CA LYS A 184 12.62 8.94 -22.85
C LYS A 184 12.39 8.41 -24.26
N GLU A 185 13.23 7.48 -24.71
CA GLU A 185 13.10 6.85 -26.03
C GLU A 185 11.83 6.01 -26.17
N ILE A 186 11.45 5.27 -25.12
CA ILE A 186 10.21 4.50 -25.10
C ILE A 186 8.99 5.44 -25.15
N ILE A 187 8.98 6.54 -24.40
CA ILE A 187 7.92 7.56 -24.46
C ILE A 187 7.82 8.18 -25.86
N LEU A 188 8.95 8.48 -26.52
CA LEU A 188 8.97 8.97 -27.90
C LEU A 188 8.36 7.96 -28.86
N THR A 189 8.67 6.67 -28.69
CA THR A 189 8.12 5.57 -29.48
C THR A 189 6.60 5.44 -29.30
N PHE A 190 6.10 5.50 -28.05
CA PHE A 190 4.66 5.56 -27.77
C PHE A 190 4.00 6.77 -28.44
N THR A 191 4.62 7.94 -28.32
CA THR A 191 4.14 9.18 -28.93
C THR A 191 3.99 9.05 -30.45
N HIS A 192 4.99 8.45 -31.11
CA HIS A 192 4.95 8.19 -32.56
C HIS A 192 3.83 7.20 -32.89
N GLY A 193 3.76 6.06 -32.22
CA GLY A 193 2.72 5.06 -32.44
C GLY A 193 1.29 5.58 -32.27
N ILE A 194 1.06 6.47 -31.29
CA ILE A 194 -0.25 7.12 -31.08
C ILE A 194 -0.57 8.04 -32.28
N ARG A 195 0.38 8.83 -32.74
CA ARG A 195 0.19 9.74 -33.92
C ARG A 195 -0.17 8.99 -35.17
N GLU A 196 0.55 7.91 -35.46
CA GLU A 196 0.38 7.07 -36.66
C GLU A 196 -0.82 6.11 -36.59
N SER A 197 -1.45 5.97 -35.43
CA SER A 197 -2.58 5.06 -35.22
C SER A 197 -3.75 5.43 -36.13
N ILE A 198 -4.22 4.48 -36.93
CA ILE A 198 -5.34 4.68 -37.87
C ILE A 198 -6.71 4.45 -37.23
N TRP A 199 -6.77 3.77 -36.09
CA TRP A 199 -8.02 3.42 -35.41
C TRP A 199 -8.40 4.42 -34.32
N MET A 200 -7.47 5.25 -33.86
CA MET A 200 -7.72 6.27 -32.85
C MET A 200 -8.31 7.54 -33.48
N SER A 201 -9.37 8.08 -32.87
CA SER A 201 -9.88 9.41 -33.24
C SER A 201 -8.90 10.52 -32.85
N ASP A 202 -8.94 11.66 -33.54
CA ASP A 202 -8.04 12.81 -33.26
C ASP A 202 -8.21 13.34 -31.84
N THR A 203 -9.44 13.34 -31.32
CA THR A 203 -9.73 13.73 -29.95
C THR A 203 -9.06 12.79 -28.95
N PHE A 204 -9.11 11.47 -29.20
CA PHE A 204 -8.48 10.49 -28.34
C PHE A 204 -6.96 10.59 -28.41
N LYS A 205 -6.38 10.70 -29.62
CA LYS A 205 -4.93 10.94 -29.84
C LYS A 205 -4.45 12.14 -29.03
N SER A 206 -5.14 13.26 -29.11
CA SER A 206 -4.77 14.50 -28.41
C SER A 206 -4.77 14.32 -26.89
N ARG A 207 -5.74 13.58 -26.32
CA ARG A 207 -5.80 13.25 -24.89
C ARG A 207 -4.68 12.31 -24.48
N ALA A 208 -4.46 11.22 -25.23
CA ALA A 208 -3.41 10.23 -25.00
C ALA A 208 -2.01 10.88 -25.03
N LEU A 209 -1.72 11.68 -26.05
CA LEU A 209 -0.44 12.39 -26.18
C LEU A 209 -0.19 13.34 -25.01
N ARG A 210 -1.20 14.10 -24.59
CA ARG A 210 -1.10 14.98 -23.43
C ARG A 210 -0.81 14.20 -22.15
N LYS A 211 -1.46 13.05 -21.91
CA LYS A 211 -1.26 12.23 -20.74
C LYS A 211 0.13 11.61 -20.72
N ILE A 212 0.58 11.01 -21.82
CA ILE A 212 1.92 10.42 -21.97
C ILE A 212 3.01 11.47 -21.76
N SER A 213 2.87 12.68 -22.34
CA SER A 213 3.85 13.75 -22.17
C SER A 213 3.92 14.31 -20.74
N ALA A 214 2.89 14.09 -19.93
CA ALA A 214 2.81 14.54 -18.54
C ALA A 214 3.22 13.45 -17.54
N ILE A 215 3.66 12.28 -17.99
CA ILE A 215 4.14 11.21 -17.08
C ILE A 215 5.36 11.70 -16.33
N LYS A 216 5.29 11.61 -15.01
CA LYS A 216 6.44 11.85 -14.12
C LYS A 216 7.25 10.56 -14.01
N ILE A 217 8.57 10.70 -13.92
CA ILE A 217 9.49 9.57 -13.89
C ILE A 217 10.24 9.61 -12.57
N LYS A 218 10.16 8.51 -11.82
CA LYS A 218 10.88 8.27 -10.57
C LYS A 218 11.78 7.05 -10.75
N ILE A 219 13.09 7.23 -10.62
CA ILE A 219 14.10 6.18 -10.82
C ILE A 219 15.01 6.13 -9.60
N GLY A 220 15.21 4.94 -9.04
CA GLY A 220 16.17 4.73 -7.97
C GLY A 220 15.53 4.54 -6.59
N THR A 221 15.53 5.58 -5.76
CA THR A 221 15.05 5.52 -4.38
C THR A 221 14.33 6.81 -3.96
N PRO A 222 13.31 6.70 -3.10
CA PRO A 222 12.74 7.88 -2.46
C PRO A 222 13.76 8.58 -1.56
N PRO A 223 13.59 9.90 -1.29
CA PRO A 223 14.36 10.56 -0.26
C PRO A 223 14.00 10.01 1.13
N VAL A 224 14.95 10.07 2.07
CA VAL A 224 14.68 9.73 3.47
C VAL A 224 13.94 10.90 4.12
N LEU A 225 12.68 10.69 4.45
CA LEU A 225 11.81 11.73 5.04
C LEU A 225 11.74 11.62 6.57
N THR A 226 11.92 10.42 7.12
CA THR A 226 11.81 10.15 8.55
C THR A 226 13.12 10.41 9.27
N SER A 227 13.09 11.18 10.36
CA SER A 227 14.24 11.36 11.23
C SER A 227 14.28 10.28 12.32
N TYR A 228 15.20 9.34 12.21
CA TYR A 228 15.29 8.18 13.10
C TYR A 228 16.07 8.43 14.41
N HIS A 229 16.80 9.53 14.53
CA HIS A 229 17.70 9.79 15.68
C HIS A 229 17.01 9.84 17.04
N HIS A 230 15.80 10.36 17.11
CA HIS A 230 15.09 10.47 18.38
C HIS A 230 14.52 9.13 18.87
N PHE A 231 14.30 8.17 17.98
CA PHE A 231 13.85 6.81 18.33
C PHE A 231 14.94 5.96 18.98
N LEU A 232 16.23 6.33 18.79
CA LEU A 232 17.35 5.62 19.42
C LEU A 232 17.36 5.72 20.96
N LYS A 233 16.55 6.58 21.55
CA LYS A 233 16.38 6.71 23.01
C LYS A 233 15.39 5.69 23.57
N LEU A 234 14.56 5.08 22.73
CA LEU A 234 13.59 4.07 23.11
C LEU A 234 14.31 2.71 23.17
N THR A 235 13.94 1.89 24.16
CA THR A 235 14.52 0.56 24.39
C THR A 235 13.55 -0.58 24.05
N ASN A 236 12.24 -0.30 24.06
CA ASN A 236 11.22 -1.27 23.71
C ASN A 236 11.01 -1.31 22.19
N PRO A 237 11.21 -2.45 21.52
CA PRO A 237 11.08 -2.54 20.06
C PRO A 237 9.66 -2.19 19.55
N LEU A 238 8.61 -2.54 20.29
CA LEU A 238 7.24 -2.20 19.91
C LEU A 238 7.02 -0.67 19.97
N GLU A 239 7.50 -0.02 21.02
CA GLU A 239 7.42 1.44 21.14
C GLU A 239 8.15 2.15 20.01
N ILE A 240 9.32 1.65 19.60
CA ILE A 240 10.07 2.17 18.46
C ILE A 240 9.23 2.07 17.17
N VAL A 241 8.68 0.89 16.89
CA VAL A 241 7.87 0.66 15.69
C VAL A 241 6.61 1.54 15.67
N LEU A 242 5.94 1.67 16.80
CA LEU A 242 4.73 2.50 16.92
C LEU A 242 5.07 3.99 16.73
N ALA A 243 6.13 4.48 17.35
CA ALA A 243 6.55 5.87 17.24
C ALA A 243 6.96 6.23 15.81
N ILE A 244 7.68 5.35 15.10
CA ILE A 244 8.01 5.53 13.69
C ILE A 244 6.74 5.58 12.83
N LYS A 245 5.78 4.70 13.07
CA LYS A 245 4.51 4.67 12.32
C LYS A 245 3.66 5.92 12.58
N GLU A 246 3.63 6.41 13.82
CA GLU A 246 2.95 7.66 14.16
C GLU A 246 3.59 8.84 13.41
N GLU A 247 4.92 8.92 13.35
CA GLU A 247 5.62 9.98 12.61
C GLU A 247 5.33 9.91 11.11
N LYS A 248 5.41 8.72 10.51
CA LYS A 248 5.08 8.53 9.10
C LYS A 248 3.62 8.89 8.80
N PHE A 249 2.70 8.48 9.66
CA PHE A 249 1.29 8.84 9.53
C PHE A 249 1.10 10.35 9.58
N ARG A 250 1.76 11.05 10.50
CA ARG A 250 1.71 12.52 10.60
C ARG A 250 2.22 13.18 9.32
N HIS A 251 3.36 12.73 8.78
CA HIS A 251 3.84 13.24 7.47
C HIS A 251 2.83 13.05 6.33
N HIS A 252 2.11 11.94 6.30
CA HIS A 252 1.06 11.72 5.32
C HIS A 252 -0.17 12.59 5.59
N SER A 253 -0.55 12.74 6.85
CA SER A 253 -1.69 13.57 7.28
C SER A 253 -1.47 15.05 6.95
N ASP A 254 -0.26 15.56 7.19
CA ASP A 254 0.11 16.95 6.86
C ASP A 254 0.01 17.24 5.34
N CYS A 255 0.05 16.20 4.51
CA CYS A 255 -0.13 16.33 3.06
C CYS A 255 -1.61 16.39 2.61
N LEU A 256 -2.58 16.13 3.49
CA LEU A 256 -4.00 16.13 3.12
C LEU A 256 -4.50 17.55 2.77
N ASP A 257 -3.99 18.57 3.43
CA ASP A 257 -4.35 19.98 3.21
C ASP A 257 -3.30 20.77 2.43
N GLY A 258 -2.15 20.14 2.17
CA GLY A 258 -1.01 20.76 1.50
C GLY A 258 -0.97 20.50 -0.02
N PRO A 259 -0.05 21.15 -0.72
CA PRO A 259 0.23 20.79 -2.09
C PRO A 259 0.76 19.35 -2.16
N PHE A 260 0.47 18.68 -3.27
CA PHE A 260 0.99 17.35 -3.55
C PHE A 260 2.51 17.28 -3.30
N ASN A 261 2.94 16.38 -2.40
CA ASN A 261 4.36 16.16 -2.13
C ASN A 261 4.94 15.17 -3.16
N PRO A 262 5.81 15.64 -4.09
CA PRO A 262 6.42 14.78 -5.11
C PRO A 262 7.42 13.76 -4.51
N ASP A 263 7.89 13.98 -3.28
CA ASP A 263 8.87 13.12 -2.62
C ASP A 263 8.25 11.86 -2.00
N LEU A 264 6.91 11.79 -1.94
CA LEU A 264 6.21 10.58 -1.51
C LEU A 264 6.16 9.57 -2.66
N TRP A 265 6.90 8.48 -2.48
CA TRP A 265 6.92 7.34 -3.40
C TRP A 265 6.03 6.21 -2.88
N ASP A 266 5.45 5.45 -3.81
CA ASP A 266 4.64 4.27 -3.47
C ASP A 266 5.47 2.97 -3.45
N MET A 267 6.78 3.07 -3.77
CA MET A 267 7.73 1.95 -3.76
C MET A 267 9.08 2.38 -3.22
N TYR A 268 9.82 1.41 -2.71
CA TYR A 268 11.14 1.60 -2.12
C TYR A 268 12.25 1.05 -3.01
N GLY A 269 13.46 1.61 -2.92
CA GLY A 269 14.59 1.28 -3.79
C GLY A 269 15.02 -0.18 -3.78
N TYR A 270 14.72 -0.95 -2.75
CA TYR A 270 15.03 -2.38 -2.63
C TYR A 270 13.95 -3.30 -3.21
N GLU A 271 12.83 -2.78 -3.68
CA GLU A 271 11.75 -3.59 -4.26
C GLU A 271 12.07 -4.00 -5.70
N VAL A 272 12.02 -5.31 -5.97
CA VAL A 272 12.22 -5.87 -7.31
C VAL A 272 10.88 -5.85 -8.04
N ASN A 273 10.43 -4.66 -8.37
CA ASN A 273 9.18 -4.41 -9.08
C ASN A 273 9.24 -3.03 -9.75
N ALA A 274 8.23 -2.72 -10.56
CA ALA A 274 7.97 -1.40 -11.13
C ALA A 274 6.48 -1.11 -11.03
N CYS A 275 6.07 0.14 -11.08
CA CYS A 275 4.65 0.46 -11.13
C CYS A 275 4.36 1.79 -11.84
N TYR A 276 3.17 1.85 -12.44
CA TYR A 276 2.53 3.09 -12.85
C TYR A 276 1.47 3.49 -11.84
N ASN A 277 1.64 4.66 -11.22
CA ASN A 277 0.61 5.24 -10.35
C ASN A 277 -0.34 6.11 -11.18
N ARG A 278 -1.55 5.64 -11.40
CA ARG A 278 -2.58 6.33 -12.20
C ARG A 278 -3.07 7.64 -11.58
N ARG A 279 -3.11 7.73 -10.24
CA ARG A 279 -3.59 8.94 -9.52
C ARG A 279 -2.59 10.09 -9.64
N LYS A 280 -1.31 9.78 -9.77
CA LYS A 280 -0.20 10.73 -9.85
C LYS A 280 0.33 10.92 -11.26
N ASN A 281 -0.09 10.06 -12.22
CA ASN A 281 0.44 9.93 -13.58
C ASN A 281 1.97 9.81 -13.55
N GLU A 282 2.49 8.86 -12.80
CA GLU A 282 3.92 8.65 -12.61
C GLU A 282 4.32 7.18 -12.73
N ILE A 283 5.51 6.92 -13.27
CA ILE A 283 6.17 5.61 -13.23
C ILE A 283 7.25 5.61 -12.17
N ILE A 284 7.37 4.50 -11.46
CA ILE A 284 8.38 4.28 -10.43
C ILE A 284 9.20 3.05 -10.80
N LEU A 285 10.51 3.24 -10.90
CA LEU A 285 11.50 2.22 -11.22
C LEU A 285 12.53 2.14 -10.10
N PRO A 286 12.31 1.31 -9.06
CA PRO A 286 13.23 1.16 -7.93
C PRO A 286 14.61 0.65 -8.34
N SER A 287 15.64 0.97 -7.56
CA SER A 287 17.03 0.53 -7.82
C SER A 287 17.18 -0.98 -7.97
N ALA A 288 16.37 -1.77 -7.25
CA ALA A 288 16.49 -3.22 -7.26
C ALA A 288 16.04 -3.86 -8.58
N VAL A 289 15.03 -3.31 -9.27
CA VAL A 289 14.61 -3.81 -10.58
C VAL A 289 15.63 -3.46 -11.67
N LEU A 290 16.50 -2.48 -11.41
CA LEU A 290 17.55 -2.03 -12.32
C LEU A 290 18.89 -2.79 -12.13
N GLN A 291 18.81 -4.02 -11.65
CA GLN A 291 19.96 -4.90 -11.43
C GLN A 291 19.98 -6.06 -12.43
N SER A 292 21.14 -6.73 -12.53
CA SER A 292 21.25 -7.99 -13.28
C SER A 292 20.27 -9.04 -12.69
N PRO A 293 19.55 -9.82 -13.53
CA PRO A 293 19.74 -9.97 -14.99
C PRO A 293 18.96 -8.97 -15.84
N LEU A 294 18.08 -8.15 -15.31
CA LEU A 294 17.18 -7.29 -16.05
C LEU A 294 17.88 -6.10 -16.74
N LEU A 295 18.89 -5.52 -16.09
CA LEU A 295 19.70 -4.44 -16.65
C LEU A 295 21.19 -4.76 -16.51
N ARG A 296 21.94 -4.57 -17.59
CA ARG A 296 23.40 -4.73 -17.61
C ARG A 296 24.03 -3.65 -18.49
N VAL A 297 24.74 -2.72 -17.85
CA VAL A 297 25.39 -1.60 -18.55
C VAL A 297 26.39 -2.06 -19.62
N ASN A 298 27.04 -3.23 -19.38
CA ASN A 298 28.06 -3.77 -20.28
C ASN A 298 27.52 -4.62 -21.44
N LEU A 299 26.21 -4.84 -21.52
CA LEU A 299 25.59 -5.55 -22.64
C LEU A 299 25.12 -4.55 -23.70
N GLY A 300 24.96 -5.06 -24.93
CA GLY A 300 24.43 -4.27 -26.05
C GLY A 300 23.05 -3.70 -25.73
N VAL A 301 22.76 -2.53 -26.27
CA VAL A 301 21.49 -1.78 -26.07
C VAL A 301 20.26 -2.66 -26.29
N SER A 302 20.27 -3.51 -27.33
CA SER A 302 19.16 -4.43 -27.67
C SER A 302 18.80 -5.38 -26.51
N ASN A 303 19.80 -5.85 -25.73
CA ASN A 303 19.53 -6.72 -24.59
C ASN A 303 18.75 -6.01 -23.50
N ASN A 304 19.11 -4.75 -23.20
CA ASN A 304 18.44 -3.96 -22.18
C ASN A 304 17.03 -3.57 -22.59
N TYR A 305 16.79 -3.24 -23.88
CA TYR A 305 15.43 -3.02 -24.40
C TYR A 305 14.58 -4.29 -24.38
N GLY A 306 15.18 -5.47 -24.64
CA GLY A 306 14.49 -6.76 -24.59
C GLY A 306 14.26 -7.31 -23.17
N SER A 307 14.76 -6.64 -22.13
CA SER A 307 14.59 -7.01 -20.72
C SER A 307 13.90 -5.88 -19.92
N ILE A 308 14.64 -5.00 -19.27
CA ILE A 308 14.07 -3.89 -18.50
C ILE A 308 13.21 -2.94 -19.37
N GLY A 309 13.56 -2.77 -20.66
CA GLY A 309 12.80 -1.95 -21.59
C GLY A 309 11.35 -2.42 -21.79
N ILE A 310 11.12 -3.74 -21.77
CA ILE A 310 9.76 -4.31 -21.81
C ILE A 310 8.97 -3.92 -20.56
N ILE A 311 9.60 -3.99 -19.36
CA ILE A 311 8.97 -3.60 -18.11
C ILE A 311 8.62 -2.10 -18.14
N ILE A 312 9.55 -1.25 -18.56
CA ILE A 312 9.31 0.20 -18.70
C ILE A 312 8.14 0.48 -19.64
N ALA A 313 8.11 -0.18 -20.80
CA ALA A 313 7.04 -0.02 -21.78
C ALA A 313 5.68 -0.51 -21.21
N HIS A 314 5.68 -1.60 -20.44
CA HIS A 314 4.51 -2.12 -19.76
C HIS A 314 3.94 -1.06 -18.78
N GLU A 315 4.78 -0.48 -17.92
CA GLU A 315 4.33 0.56 -16.98
C GLU A 315 3.81 1.82 -17.69
N ILE A 316 4.45 2.24 -18.79
CA ILE A 316 3.97 3.36 -19.60
C ILE A 316 2.62 3.02 -20.26
N SER A 317 2.41 1.77 -20.68
CA SER A 317 1.14 1.35 -21.30
C SER A 317 -0.06 1.45 -20.37
N HIS A 318 0.16 1.29 -19.05
CA HIS A 318 -0.87 1.48 -18.03
C HIS A 318 -1.46 2.91 -18.00
N ALA A 319 -0.76 3.90 -18.55
CA ALA A 319 -1.33 5.24 -18.70
C ALA A 319 -2.53 5.29 -19.68
N LEU A 320 -2.68 4.28 -20.54
CA LEU A 320 -3.67 4.22 -21.62
C LEU A 320 -4.60 3.00 -21.55
N ASP A 321 -4.45 2.15 -20.54
CA ASP A 321 -5.34 0.99 -20.31
C ASP A 321 -6.72 1.42 -19.79
N ASP A 322 -7.59 0.45 -19.51
CA ASP A 322 -8.95 0.66 -19.01
C ASP A 322 -9.01 1.36 -17.65
N GLU A 323 -8.02 1.18 -16.80
CA GLU A 323 -7.91 1.84 -15.51
C GLU A 323 -7.17 3.19 -15.60
N GLY A 324 -6.19 3.28 -16.48
CA GLY A 324 -5.36 4.47 -16.68
C GLY A 324 -6.05 5.57 -17.49
N CYS A 325 -7.06 5.27 -18.29
CA CYS A 325 -7.71 6.26 -19.15
C CYS A 325 -8.64 7.26 -18.43
N TYR A 326 -8.88 7.11 -17.13
CA TYR A 326 -9.71 7.99 -16.29
C TYR A 326 -8.95 9.12 -15.63
#